data_2fd5255a49df153c6b634235a68a07c1
#
_entry.id   2fd5255a49df153c6b634235a68a07c1
#
_cell.length_a   1.000
_cell.length_b   1.000
_cell.length_c   1.000
_cell.angle_alpha   90.00
_cell.angle_beta   90.00
_cell.angle_gamma   90.00
#
_symmetry.space_group_name_H-M   'P 1'
#
loop_
_entity.id
_entity.type
_entity.pdbx_description
1 polymer ?
#
loop_
_entity_poly.entity_id
_entity_poly.type
_entity_poly.pdbx_seq_one_letter_code
_entity_poly.pdbx_strand_id
1 'polypeptide(L)'
;MNESLSVLSTTELSFSYGERNTVDRVNLQLQAGTLTALVGPNGAGKSTLLHLLEGRLKPSQGTVNSSKPIGLMPQRAAIDWSFPITARDMVRLGAPRKGKTTAADHCDQLLERVGMGAMGSQRLNQLSGGQQQRVLLARALMQQTEILLLDEPCSAIDPPTREHLIKVMRDQAEAGQTLLVSSHDWGSALDSYDQVVVMDGQILANGSPDTVREKLSDLTCMMGSSCCG
;
A
#
# COMPACT_ATOMS: atom_id res chain seq x y z
N MET A 1 2.82 1.35 -29.39
CA MET A 1 2.30 0.58 -28.23
C MET A 1 3.48 0.45 -27.27
N ASN A 2 3.54 1.27 -26.22
CA ASN A 2 4.54 1.09 -25.17
C ASN A 2 4.11 -0.15 -24.39
N GLU A 3 4.85 -1.24 -24.47
CA GLU A 3 4.77 -2.32 -23.49
C GLU A 3 5.23 -1.73 -22.16
N SER A 4 4.28 -1.37 -21.29
CA SER A 4 4.60 -0.95 -19.93
C SER A 4 5.28 -2.13 -19.25
N LEU A 5 6.56 -1.97 -18.92
CA LEU A 5 7.38 -3.00 -18.29
C LEU A 5 6.84 -3.31 -16.91
N SER A 6 6.36 -4.54 -16.71
CA SER A 6 6.01 -5.05 -15.39
C SER A 6 7.27 -5.10 -14.52
N VAL A 7 7.24 -4.40 -13.37
CA VAL A 7 8.37 -4.34 -12.43
C VAL A 7 8.23 -5.36 -11.28
N LEU A 8 7.01 -5.84 -11.04
CA LEU A 8 6.70 -6.89 -10.09
C LEU A 8 5.59 -7.77 -10.64
N SER A 9 5.75 -9.09 -10.53
CA SER A 9 4.72 -10.06 -10.92
C SER A 9 4.68 -11.24 -9.97
N THR A 10 3.50 -11.87 -9.86
CA THR A 10 3.30 -13.14 -9.17
C THR A 10 2.71 -14.17 -10.12
N THR A 11 3.07 -15.44 -9.89
CA THR A 11 2.53 -16.57 -10.65
C THR A 11 2.04 -17.62 -9.66
N GLU A 12 0.71 -17.89 -9.68
CA GLU A 12 0.02 -18.90 -8.85
C GLU A 12 0.40 -18.79 -7.35
N LEU A 13 0.55 -17.55 -6.86
CA LEU A 13 1.05 -17.28 -5.52
C LEU A 13 0.03 -17.74 -4.48
N SER A 14 0.43 -18.65 -3.58
CA SER A 14 -0.44 -19.16 -2.52
C SER A 14 0.27 -19.19 -1.17
N PHE A 15 -0.52 -18.96 -0.10
CA PHE A 15 -0.04 -19.00 1.27
C PHE A 15 -1.17 -19.33 2.25
N SER A 16 -0.84 -20.18 3.26
CA SER A 16 -1.78 -20.57 4.31
C SER A 16 -1.17 -20.36 5.69
N TYR A 17 -1.96 -19.89 6.64
CA TYR A 17 -1.67 -19.98 8.08
C TYR A 17 -2.30 -21.25 8.64
N GLY A 18 -1.52 -22.29 8.86
CA GLY A 18 -2.04 -23.62 9.22
C GLY A 18 -2.98 -24.14 8.14
N GLU A 19 -4.21 -24.47 8.51
CA GLU A 19 -5.22 -24.96 7.57
C GLU A 19 -5.97 -23.86 6.81
N ARG A 20 -5.81 -22.59 7.23
CA ARG A 20 -6.52 -21.46 6.61
C ARG A 20 -5.75 -20.96 5.39
N ASN A 21 -6.32 -21.21 4.19
CA ASN A 21 -5.82 -20.61 2.95
C ASN A 21 -6.14 -19.10 2.95
N THR A 22 -5.10 -18.25 2.94
CA THR A 22 -5.25 -16.80 3.05
C THR A 22 -4.96 -16.09 1.73
N VAL A 23 -4.06 -16.65 0.93
CA VAL A 23 -3.77 -16.20 -0.44
C VAL A 23 -3.80 -17.45 -1.31
N ASP A 24 -4.63 -17.46 -2.35
CA ASP A 24 -4.84 -18.64 -3.20
C ASP A 24 -4.68 -18.28 -4.68
N ARG A 25 -3.62 -18.81 -5.30
CA ARG A 25 -3.30 -18.73 -6.73
C ARG A 25 -3.37 -17.30 -7.29
N VAL A 26 -2.81 -16.35 -6.56
CA VAL A 26 -2.80 -14.93 -6.94
C VAL A 26 -1.82 -14.69 -8.09
N ASN A 27 -2.34 -14.18 -9.21
CA ASN A 27 -1.60 -13.70 -10.36
C ASN A 27 -1.75 -12.18 -10.44
N LEU A 28 -0.69 -11.44 -10.10
CA LEU A 28 -0.66 -9.97 -10.05
C LEU A 28 0.47 -9.45 -10.92
N GLN A 29 0.26 -8.32 -11.57
CA GLN A 29 1.30 -7.58 -12.29
C GLN A 29 1.19 -6.10 -11.95
N LEU A 30 2.32 -5.49 -11.55
CA LEU A 30 2.44 -4.06 -11.33
C LEU A 30 3.30 -3.44 -12.43
N GLN A 31 2.79 -2.39 -13.04
CA GLN A 31 3.49 -1.63 -14.07
C GLN A 31 4.37 -0.55 -13.43
N ALA A 32 5.49 -0.21 -14.08
CA ALA A 32 6.38 0.85 -13.62
C ALA A 32 5.66 2.20 -13.52
N GLY A 33 5.90 2.93 -12.44
CA GLY A 33 5.38 4.28 -12.25
C GLY A 33 3.86 4.38 -12.07
N THR A 34 3.19 3.30 -11.63
CA THR A 34 1.74 3.29 -11.41
C THR A 34 1.38 3.32 -9.92
N LEU A 35 0.23 3.91 -9.63
CA LEU A 35 -0.43 3.87 -8.33
C LEU A 35 -1.57 2.85 -8.40
N THR A 36 -1.39 1.69 -7.76
CA THR A 36 -2.35 0.57 -7.77
C THR A 36 -3.05 0.45 -6.41
N ALA A 37 -4.39 0.37 -6.39
CA ALA A 37 -5.17 0.05 -5.21
C ALA A 37 -5.36 -1.47 -5.07
N LEU A 38 -5.12 -2.01 -3.87
CA LEU A 38 -5.47 -3.38 -3.48
C LEU A 38 -6.64 -3.30 -2.50
N VAL A 39 -7.85 -3.58 -2.96
CA VAL A 39 -9.07 -3.43 -2.16
C VAL A 39 -9.70 -4.77 -1.83
N GLY A 40 -10.39 -4.83 -0.72
CA GLY A 40 -11.09 -6.02 -0.25
C GLY A 40 -11.47 -5.92 1.22
N PRO A 41 -12.34 -6.82 1.72
CA PRO A 41 -12.78 -6.81 3.11
C PRO A 41 -11.62 -7.09 4.09
N ASN A 42 -11.89 -6.88 5.38
CA ASN A 42 -10.96 -7.29 6.42
C ASN A 42 -10.81 -8.82 6.41
N GLY A 43 -9.58 -9.29 6.49
CA GLY A 43 -9.28 -10.73 6.40
C GLY A 43 -9.15 -11.28 4.98
N ALA A 44 -9.31 -10.45 3.94
CA ALA A 44 -9.15 -10.85 2.53
C ALA A 44 -7.73 -11.28 2.12
N GLY A 45 -6.74 -11.15 3.00
CA GLY A 45 -5.35 -11.54 2.71
C GLY A 45 -4.47 -10.41 2.18
N LYS A 46 -4.94 -9.14 2.14
CA LYS A 46 -4.18 -7.99 1.61
C LYS A 46 -2.80 -7.84 2.26
N SER A 47 -2.75 -7.71 3.59
CA SER A 47 -1.47 -7.58 4.33
C SER A 47 -0.57 -8.81 4.15
N THR A 48 -1.15 -10.01 4.08
CA THR A 48 -0.42 -11.25 3.79
C THR A 48 0.20 -11.21 2.40
N LEU A 49 -0.55 -10.75 1.39
CA LEU A 49 -0.02 -10.56 0.04
C LEU A 49 1.13 -9.55 0.04
N LEU A 50 1.00 -8.41 0.70
CA LEU A 50 2.08 -7.41 0.80
C LEU A 50 3.35 -8.01 1.44
N HIS A 51 3.21 -8.81 2.50
CA HIS A 51 4.35 -9.50 3.13
C HIS A 51 4.99 -10.57 2.24
N LEU A 52 4.20 -11.28 1.42
CA LEU A 52 4.73 -12.22 0.42
C LEU A 52 5.50 -11.49 -0.67
N LEU A 53 4.98 -10.37 -1.17
CA LEU A 53 5.63 -9.56 -2.20
C LEU A 53 6.95 -8.97 -1.72
N GLU A 54 7.02 -8.51 -0.46
CA GLU A 54 8.26 -7.96 0.15
C GLU A 54 9.26 -9.08 0.53
N GLY A 55 8.81 -10.35 0.61
CA GLY A 55 9.65 -11.50 0.97
C GLY A 55 9.76 -11.77 2.47
N ARG A 56 8.95 -11.13 3.32
CA ARG A 56 8.83 -11.47 4.76
C ARG A 56 8.21 -12.82 4.99
N LEU A 57 7.25 -13.19 4.14
CA LEU A 57 6.63 -14.50 4.15
C LEU A 57 7.13 -15.29 2.93
N LYS A 58 7.39 -16.58 3.15
CA LYS A 58 7.72 -17.49 2.06
C LYS A 58 6.43 -18.11 1.53
N PRO A 59 6.14 -18.04 0.23
CA PRO A 59 4.95 -18.64 -0.33
C PRO A 59 4.94 -20.17 -0.14
N SER A 60 3.74 -20.73 0.03
CA SER A 60 3.54 -22.19 0.04
C SER A 60 3.65 -22.76 -1.37
N GLN A 61 3.15 -21.99 -2.37
CA GLN A 61 3.22 -22.32 -3.80
C GLN A 61 3.35 -21.03 -4.62
N GLY A 62 3.81 -21.17 -5.85
CA GLY A 62 3.97 -20.06 -6.77
C GLY A 62 5.26 -19.26 -6.53
N THR A 63 5.38 -18.14 -7.24
CA THR A 63 6.57 -17.30 -7.21
C THR A 63 6.24 -15.81 -7.21
N VAL A 64 7.14 -15.02 -6.64
CA VAL A 64 7.18 -13.55 -6.76
C VAL A 64 8.43 -13.19 -7.54
N ASN A 65 8.26 -12.43 -8.62
CA ASN A 65 9.36 -11.92 -9.42
C ASN A 65 9.36 -10.38 -9.33
N SER A 66 10.48 -9.82 -8.91
CA SER A 66 10.68 -8.37 -8.87
C SER A 66 12.02 -8.01 -9.48
N SER A 67 12.01 -7.05 -10.38
CA SER A 67 13.24 -6.51 -10.99
C SER A 67 13.87 -5.39 -10.15
N LYS A 68 13.17 -4.93 -9.09
CA LYS A 68 13.51 -3.73 -8.32
C LYS A 68 13.39 -3.96 -6.82
N PRO A 69 14.13 -3.18 -6.00
CA PRO A 69 13.98 -3.20 -4.55
C PRO A 69 12.57 -2.81 -4.12
N ILE A 70 12.04 -3.54 -3.13
CA ILE A 70 10.71 -3.33 -2.58
C ILE A 70 10.83 -2.75 -1.17
N GLY A 71 10.11 -1.66 -0.90
CA GLY A 71 9.89 -1.11 0.43
C GLY A 71 8.49 -1.43 0.94
N LEU A 72 8.32 -1.44 2.26
CA LEU A 72 7.04 -1.71 2.90
C LEU A 72 6.75 -0.66 3.98
N MET A 73 5.53 -0.11 3.96
CA MET A 73 4.89 0.54 5.08
C MET A 73 3.99 -0.48 5.79
N PRO A 74 4.32 -0.90 7.01
CA PRO A 74 3.48 -1.83 7.75
C PRO A 74 2.24 -1.12 8.30
N GLN A 75 1.20 -1.89 8.65
CA GLN A 75 0.06 -1.36 9.41
C GLN A 75 0.50 -0.68 10.70
N ARG A 76 -0.22 0.37 11.08
CA ARG A 76 0.02 1.13 12.32
C ARG A 76 0.00 0.22 13.57
N ALA A 77 -0.87 -0.77 13.61
CA ALA A 77 -0.99 -1.72 14.72
C ALA A 77 0.27 -2.58 14.94
N ALA A 78 1.14 -2.71 13.93
CA ALA A 78 2.40 -3.46 14.03
C ALA A 78 3.55 -2.67 14.67
N ILE A 79 3.33 -1.41 15.04
CA ILE A 79 4.35 -0.51 15.58
C ILE A 79 4.12 -0.27 17.07
N ASP A 80 5.18 -0.35 17.86
CA ASP A 80 5.18 0.08 19.27
C ASP A 80 5.32 1.61 19.36
N TRP A 81 4.19 2.28 19.55
CA TRP A 81 4.11 3.74 19.65
C TRP A 81 4.55 4.29 21.01
N SER A 82 4.80 3.44 22.00
CA SER A 82 5.37 3.85 23.29
C SER A 82 6.86 4.09 23.24
N PHE A 83 7.52 3.69 22.17
CA PHE A 83 8.96 3.83 22.00
C PHE A 83 9.39 5.30 22.08
N PRO A 84 10.41 5.66 22.90
CA PRO A 84 10.71 7.05 23.26
C PRO A 84 11.52 7.80 22.19
N ILE A 85 11.06 7.79 20.94
CA ILE A 85 11.65 8.56 19.83
C ILE A 85 10.68 9.60 19.29
N THR A 86 11.20 10.55 18.54
CA THR A 86 10.42 11.61 17.90
C THR A 86 9.87 11.14 16.53
N ALA A 87 8.91 11.91 15.98
CA ALA A 87 8.42 11.70 14.61
C ALA A 87 9.57 11.75 13.59
N ARG A 88 10.51 12.69 13.75
CA ARG A 88 11.69 12.84 12.89
C ARG A 88 12.59 11.60 12.97
N ASP A 89 12.83 11.08 14.17
CA ASP A 89 13.65 9.88 14.34
C ASP A 89 12.98 8.67 13.67
N MET A 90 11.65 8.53 13.81
CA MET A 90 10.90 7.46 13.17
C MET A 90 11.02 7.51 11.64
N VAL A 91 10.93 8.69 11.03
CA VAL A 91 11.11 8.85 9.58
C VAL A 91 12.54 8.49 9.16
N ARG A 92 13.55 8.94 9.92
CA ARG A 92 14.97 8.61 9.66
C ARG A 92 15.26 7.11 9.68
N LEU A 93 14.53 6.31 10.47
CA LEU A 93 14.67 4.84 10.45
C LEU A 93 14.30 4.22 9.08
N GLY A 94 13.62 4.95 8.21
CA GLY A 94 13.36 4.54 6.83
C GLY A 94 14.55 4.77 5.89
N ALA A 95 15.57 5.53 6.28
CA ALA A 95 16.66 5.89 5.40
C ALA A 95 17.46 4.66 4.94
N PRO A 96 17.82 4.58 3.63
CA PRO A 96 18.68 3.52 3.13
C PRO A 96 20.06 3.58 3.80
N ARG A 97 20.62 2.40 4.10
CA ARG A 97 21.94 2.30 4.79
C ARG A 97 23.10 2.93 4.02
N LYS A 98 22.94 3.13 2.70
CA LYS A 98 23.93 3.77 1.82
C LYS A 98 23.20 4.82 0.97
N GLY A 99 23.36 6.09 1.26
CA GLY A 99 22.76 7.19 0.49
C GLY A 99 23.60 8.46 0.59
N LYS A 100 23.62 9.25 -0.51
CA LYS A 100 24.43 10.48 -0.65
C LYS A 100 23.70 11.75 -0.18
N THR A 101 22.42 11.69 0.11
CA THR A 101 21.65 12.87 0.55
C THR A 101 21.78 13.02 2.07
N THR A 102 21.89 14.24 2.55
CA THR A 102 21.83 14.49 4.00
C THR A 102 20.45 14.02 4.47
N ALA A 103 20.43 12.87 5.15
CA ALA A 103 19.18 12.21 5.59
C ALA A 103 18.30 13.14 6.45
N ALA A 104 18.89 14.23 6.98
CA ALA A 104 18.19 15.24 7.76
C ALA A 104 17.27 16.11 6.88
N ASP A 105 17.79 16.73 5.81
CA ASP A 105 17.02 17.66 4.97
C ASP A 105 15.89 16.92 4.24
N HIS A 106 16.15 15.72 3.75
CA HIS A 106 15.13 14.89 3.11
C HIS A 106 14.03 14.44 4.10
N CYS A 107 14.38 14.13 5.34
CA CYS A 107 13.43 13.80 6.39
C CYS A 107 12.46 14.95 6.67
N ASP A 108 12.98 16.18 6.80
CA ASP A 108 12.14 17.35 7.06
C ASP A 108 11.22 17.67 5.87
N GLN A 109 11.71 17.54 4.65
CA GLN A 109 10.88 17.65 3.44
C GLN A 109 9.74 16.61 3.40
N LEU A 110 10.02 15.36 3.76
CA LEU A 110 8.99 14.32 3.80
C LEU A 110 7.95 14.56 4.90
N LEU A 111 8.38 15.03 6.08
CA LEU A 111 7.45 15.43 7.13
C LEU A 111 6.55 16.59 6.67
N GLU A 112 7.11 17.59 5.99
CA GLU A 112 6.33 18.69 5.41
C GLU A 112 5.32 18.18 4.40
N ARG A 113 5.72 17.31 3.46
CA ARG A 113 4.86 16.73 2.43
C ARG A 113 3.65 15.97 3.00
N VAL A 114 3.80 15.32 4.14
CA VAL A 114 2.68 14.62 4.80
C VAL A 114 1.94 15.50 5.82
N GLY A 115 2.24 16.81 5.87
CA GLY A 115 1.61 17.77 6.78
C GLY A 115 2.01 17.59 8.25
N MET A 116 3.25 17.16 8.49
CA MET A 116 3.83 16.93 9.82
C MET A 116 5.07 17.79 10.12
N GLY A 117 5.39 18.80 9.31
CA GLY A 117 6.61 19.61 9.41
C GLY A 117 6.81 20.21 10.79
N ALA A 118 5.78 20.87 11.34
CA ALA A 118 5.84 21.47 12.70
C ALA A 118 5.91 20.43 13.85
N MET A 119 5.69 19.15 13.56
CA MET A 119 5.57 18.10 14.58
C MET A 119 6.77 17.14 14.61
N GLY A 120 7.83 17.42 13.85
CA GLY A 120 9.00 16.53 13.74
C GLY A 120 9.68 16.23 15.08
N SER A 121 9.66 17.16 16.05
CA SER A 121 10.24 16.99 17.39
C SER A 121 9.29 16.34 18.40
N GLN A 122 8.01 16.13 18.07
CA GLN A 122 7.07 15.49 18.98
C GLN A 122 7.37 13.99 19.14
N ARG A 123 7.15 13.47 20.35
CA ARG A 123 7.31 12.04 20.65
C ARG A 123 6.16 11.24 20.01
N LEU A 124 6.43 10.01 19.59
CA LEU A 124 5.46 9.13 18.93
C LEU A 124 4.20 8.90 19.76
N ASN A 125 4.33 8.74 21.07
CA ASN A 125 3.22 8.51 22.00
C ASN A 125 2.32 9.73 22.22
N GLN A 126 2.74 10.92 21.76
CA GLN A 126 1.95 12.17 21.83
C GLN A 126 1.15 12.42 20.53
N LEU A 127 1.38 11.61 19.49
CA LEU A 127 0.73 11.76 18.21
C LEU A 127 -0.63 11.08 18.19
N SER A 128 -1.63 11.73 17.58
CA SER A 128 -2.91 11.09 17.25
C SER A 128 -2.73 9.95 16.25
N GLY A 129 -3.70 9.05 16.13
CA GLY A 129 -3.65 7.93 15.18
C GLY A 129 -3.41 8.38 13.74
N GLY A 130 -4.08 9.45 13.29
CA GLY A 130 -3.86 10.02 11.95
C GLY A 130 -2.48 10.66 11.78
N GLN A 131 -1.93 11.28 12.83
CA GLN A 131 -0.56 11.80 12.80
C GLN A 131 0.48 10.67 12.74
N GLN A 132 0.28 9.59 13.51
CA GLN A 132 1.09 8.38 13.45
C GLN A 132 1.10 7.78 12.04
N GLN A 133 -0.06 7.71 11.40
CA GLN A 133 -0.20 7.20 10.05
C GLN A 133 0.60 8.04 9.03
N ARG A 134 0.54 9.38 9.13
CA ARG A 134 1.33 10.30 8.30
C ARG A 134 2.83 10.12 8.50
N VAL A 135 3.28 9.94 9.73
CA VAL A 135 4.69 9.66 10.05
C VAL A 135 5.13 8.32 9.44
N LEU A 136 4.28 7.28 9.45
CA LEU A 136 4.60 6.00 8.81
C LEU A 136 4.72 6.14 7.28
N LEU A 137 3.85 6.93 6.66
CA LEU A 137 3.96 7.20 5.22
C LEU A 137 5.27 7.95 4.91
N ALA A 138 5.63 8.99 5.66
CA ALA A 138 6.90 9.69 5.49
C ALA A 138 8.10 8.74 5.66
N ARG A 139 8.06 7.84 6.67
CA ARG A 139 9.07 6.79 6.86
C ARG A 139 9.16 5.84 5.67
N ALA A 140 8.02 5.48 5.09
CA ALA A 140 7.99 4.59 3.92
C ALA A 140 8.62 5.27 2.69
N LEU A 141 8.28 6.52 2.44
CA LEU A 141 8.88 7.33 1.36
C LEU A 141 10.39 7.54 1.56
N MET A 142 10.85 7.61 2.81
CA MET A 142 12.27 7.73 3.14
C MET A 142 13.11 6.53 2.70
N GLN A 143 12.49 5.35 2.45
CA GLN A 143 13.18 4.16 1.97
C GLN A 143 13.75 4.32 0.56
N GLN A 144 13.22 5.24 -0.26
CA GLN A 144 13.67 5.53 -1.62
C GLN A 144 13.74 4.27 -2.53
N THR A 145 12.82 3.34 -2.33
CA THR A 145 12.70 2.14 -3.17
C THR A 145 11.91 2.43 -4.43
N GLU A 146 12.18 1.69 -5.51
CA GLU A 146 11.46 1.84 -6.77
C GLU A 146 10.05 1.24 -6.71
N ILE A 147 9.82 0.26 -5.84
CA ILE A 147 8.51 -0.31 -5.54
C ILE A 147 8.20 -0.07 -4.06
N LEU A 148 7.03 0.47 -3.76
CA LEU A 148 6.59 0.75 -2.40
C LEU A 148 5.22 0.13 -2.14
N LEU A 149 5.17 -0.77 -1.17
CA LEU A 149 3.94 -1.40 -0.70
C LEU A 149 3.45 -0.66 0.54
N LEU A 150 2.18 -0.25 0.54
CA LEU A 150 1.60 0.55 1.63
C LEU A 150 0.39 -0.17 2.22
N ASP A 151 0.51 -0.59 3.49
CA ASP A 151 -0.58 -1.29 4.17
C ASP A 151 -1.48 -0.32 4.93
N GLU A 152 -2.65 -0.03 4.36
CA GLU A 152 -3.68 0.89 4.86
C GLU A 152 -3.15 2.30 5.21
N PRO A 153 -2.44 3.01 4.30
CA PRO A 153 -1.79 4.28 4.61
C PRO A 153 -2.75 5.40 5.00
N CYS A 154 -4.02 5.28 4.64
CA CYS A 154 -5.05 6.29 4.90
C CYS A 154 -6.08 5.86 5.96
N SER A 155 -5.81 4.79 6.75
CA SER A 155 -6.72 4.37 7.81
C SER A 155 -6.78 5.39 8.95
N ALA A 156 -7.99 5.60 9.50
CA ALA A 156 -8.25 6.56 10.60
C ALA A 156 -7.81 8.01 10.31
N ILE A 157 -7.87 8.43 9.05
CA ILE A 157 -7.54 9.78 8.58
C ILE A 157 -8.83 10.45 8.07
N ASP A 158 -8.99 11.73 8.40
CA ASP A 158 -10.10 12.56 7.93
C ASP A 158 -10.06 12.76 6.41
N PRO A 159 -11.22 12.98 5.75
CA PRO A 159 -11.28 13.05 4.29
C PRO A 159 -10.33 14.07 3.65
N PRO A 160 -10.20 15.34 4.11
CA PRO A 160 -9.29 16.29 3.49
C PRO A 160 -7.82 15.87 3.58
N THR A 161 -7.41 15.32 4.72
CA THR A 161 -6.04 14.80 4.90
C THR A 161 -5.81 13.56 4.04
N ARG A 162 -6.82 12.68 3.89
CA ARG A 162 -6.75 11.51 2.99
C ARG A 162 -6.49 11.92 1.54
N GLU A 163 -7.25 12.88 1.01
CA GLU A 163 -7.07 13.42 -0.35
C GLU A 163 -5.65 13.96 -0.55
N HIS A 164 -5.14 14.70 0.44
CA HIS A 164 -3.76 15.19 0.42
C HIS A 164 -2.74 14.04 0.35
N LEU A 165 -2.89 12.98 1.15
CA LEU A 165 -1.96 11.83 1.14
C LEU A 165 -2.05 11.03 -0.17
N ILE A 166 -3.25 10.88 -0.74
CA ILE A 166 -3.43 10.25 -2.06
C ILE A 166 -2.68 11.07 -3.12
N LYS A 167 -2.76 12.40 -3.07
CA LYS A 167 -1.97 13.27 -3.95
C LYS A 167 -0.47 13.08 -3.76
N VAL A 168 0.02 13.01 -2.52
CA VAL A 168 1.44 12.72 -2.24
C VAL A 168 1.88 11.39 -2.86
N MET A 169 1.05 10.34 -2.78
CA MET A 169 1.32 9.04 -3.41
C MET A 169 1.27 9.13 -4.94
N ARG A 170 0.32 9.89 -5.51
CA ARG A 170 0.24 10.14 -6.95
C ARG A 170 1.50 10.85 -7.46
N ASP A 171 1.95 11.92 -6.79
CA ASP A 171 3.18 12.63 -7.15
C ASP A 171 4.40 11.70 -7.16
N GLN A 172 4.44 10.68 -6.26
CA GLN A 172 5.50 9.68 -6.27
C GLN A 172 5.41 8.74 -7.49
N ALA A 173 4.19 8.32 -7.87
CA ALA A 173 3.98 7.48 -9.04
C ALA A 173 4.38 8.23 -10.33
N GLU A 174 4.00 9.50 -10.46
CA GLU A 174 4.39 10.37 -11.57
C GLU A 174 5.90 10.60 -11.63
N ALA A 175 6.58 10.59 -10.49
CA ALA A 175 8.05 10.63 -10.40
C ALA A 175 8.72 9.28 -10.73
N GLY A 176 7.94 8.24 -11.09
CA GLY A 176 8.43 6.94 -11.54
C GLY A 176 8.47 5.85 -10.47
N GLN A 177 8.04 6.12 -9.22
CA GLN A 177 7.92 5.09 -8.19
C GLN A 177 6.65 4.25 -8.44
N THR A 178 6.71 2.95 -8.23
CA THR A 178 5.54 2.05 -8.34
C THR A 178 4.94 1.83 -6.95
N LEU A 179 3.66 2.11 -6.77
CA LEU A 179 3.00 1.98 -5.46
C LEU A 179 1.85 0.97 -5.52
N LEU A 180 1.80 0.08 -4.52
CA LEU A 180 0.65 -0.79 -4.25
C LEU A 180 0.09 -0.44 -2.88
N VAL A 181 -1.15 0.03 -2.84
CA VAL A 181 -1.80 0.61 -1.66
C VAL A 181 -2.96 -0.27 -1.24
N SER A 182 -2.90 -0.92 -0.08
CA SER A 182 -4.05 -1.63 0.44
C SER A 182 -5.07 -0.65 1.04
N SER A 183 -6.34 -0.90 0.76
CA SER A 183 -7.46 -0.12 1.30
C SER A 183 -8.69 -1.00 1.51
N HIS A 184 -9.59 -0.56 2.36
CA HIS A 184 -10.95 -1.09 2.47
C HIS A 184 -12.00 -0.15 1.87
N ASP A 185 -11.58 0.99 1.31
CA ASP A 185 -12.46 1.99 0.68
C ASP A 185 -12.83 1.57 -0.75
N TRP A 186 -14.12 1.69 -1.08
CA TRP A 186 -14.71 1.33 -2.38
C TRP A 186 -15.29 2.51 -3.16
N GLY A 187 -15.15 3.70 -2.63
CA GLY A 187 -15.79 4.90 -3.17
C GLY A 187 -15.04 5.58 -4.32
N SER A 188 -15.35 6.86 -4.52
CA SER A 188 -14.72 7.74 -5.52
C SER A 188 -13.21 7.92 -5.33
N ALA A 189 -12.67 7.62 -4.14
CA ALA A 189 -11.23 7.64 -3.92
C ALA A 189 -10.45 6.70 -4.87
N LEU A 190 -11.11 5.66 -5.41
CA LEU A 190 -10.49 4.74 -6.39
C LEU A 190 -10.17 5.42 -7.73
N ASP A 191 -10.85 6.52 -8.08
CA ASP A 191 -10.59 7.27 -9.33
C ASP A 191 -9.18 7.88 -9.38
N SER A 192 -8.54 8.00 -8.21
CA SER A 192 -7.16 8.49 -8.11
C SER A 192 -6.11 7.42 -8.43
N TYR A 193 -6.49 6.17 -8.70
CA TYR A 193 -5.57 5.06 -8.97
C TYR A 193 -5.58 4.71 -10.47
N ASP A 194 -4.41 4.24 -10.97
CA ASP A 194 -4.29 3.76 -12.36
C ASP A 194 -4.87 2.36 -12.53
N GLN A 195 -4.76 1.56 -11.47
CA GLN A 195 -5.19 0.17 -11.42
C GLN A 195 -5.86 -0.12 -10.09
N VAL A 196 -6.91 -0.93 -10.11
CA VAL A 196 -7.59 -1.45 -8.93
C VAL A 196 -7.58 -2.97 -8.98
N VAL A 197 -7.13 -3.59 -7.92
CA VAL A 197 -7.12 -5.03 -7.70
C VAL A 197 -8.07 -5.36 -6.56
N VAL A 198 -9.11 -6.11 -6.83
CA VAL A 198 -10.08 -6.57 -5.84
C VAL A 198 -9.69 -7.95 -5.37
N MET A 199 -9.55 -8.13 -4.06
CA MET A 199 -9.07 -9.36 -3.47
C MET A 199 -9.97 -9.85 -2.33
N ASP A 200 -10.26 -11.16 -2.33
CA ASP A 200 -10.78 -11.91 -1.21
C ASP A 200 -10.22 -13.34 -1.25
N GLY A 201 -9.05 -13.52 -0.65
CA GLY A 201 -8.23 -14.73 -0.80
C GLY A 201 -7.65 -14.90 -2.21
N GLN A 202 -8.41 -14.59 -3.23
CA GLN A 202 -8.06 -14.60 -4.65
C GLN A 202 -8.27 -13.22 -5.25
N ILE A 203 -7.72 -12.97 -6.45
CA ILE A 203 -8.07 -11.76 -7.21
C ILE A 203 -9.42 -11.99 -7.89
N LEU A 204 -10.42 -11.20 -7.49
CA LEU A 204 -11.78 -11.23 -8.03
C LEU A 204 -11.92 -10.33 -9.26
N ALA A 205 -11.25 -9.18 -9.26
CA ALA A 205 -11.22 -8.24 -10.37
C ALA A 205 -9.89 -7.50 -10.42
N ASN A 206 -9.46 -7.12 -11.61
CA ASN A 206 -8.25 -6.35 -11.86
C ASN A 206 -8.45 -5.52 -13.12
N GLY A 207 -8.12 -4.24 -13.08
CA GLY A 207 -8.24 -3.32 -14.21
C GLY A 207 -8.28 -1.86 -13.79
N SER A 208 -8.70 -0.98 -14.70
CA SER A 208 -8.98 0.43 -14.35
C SER A 208 -10.14 0.53 -13.35
N PRO A 209 -10.27 1.64 -12.61
CA PRO A 209 -11.40 1.85 -11.69
C PRO A 209 -12.76 1.56 -12.33
N ASP A 210 -12.99 2.04 -13.56
CA ASP A 210 -14.24 1.84 -14.28
C ASP A 210 -14.49 0.37 -14.63
N THR A 211 -13.47 -0.32 -15.16
CA THR A 211 -13.55 -1.75 -15.48
C THR A 211 -13.89 -2.59 -14.25
N VAL A 212 -13.34 -2.23 -13.09
CA VAL A 212 -13.59 -2.94 -11.84
C VAL A 212 -15.01 -2.68 -11.33
N ARG A 213 -15.51 -1.42 -11.43
CA ARG A 213 -16.90 -1.09 -11.06
C ARG A 213 -17.93 -1.84 -11.90
N GLU A 214 -17.72 -1.91 -13.22
CA GLU A 214 -18.58 -2.70 -14.12
C GLU A 214 -18.63 -4.17 -13.70
N LYS A 215 -17.48 -4.81 -13.52
CA LYS A 215 -17.40 -6.22 -13.09
C LYS A 215 -18.07 -6.48 -11.75
N LEU A 216 -17.94 -5.56 -10.79
CA LEU A 216 -18.57 -5.71 -9.47
C LEU A 216 -20.08 -5.51 -9.53
N SER A 217 -20.59 -4.60 -10.37
CA SER A 217 -22.03 -4.42 -10.57
C SER A 217 -22.66 -5.67 -11.18
N ASP A 218 -21.99 -6.32 -12.12
CA ASP A 218 -22.44 -7.58 -12.73
C ASP A 218 -22.48 -8.72 -11.71
N LEU A 219 -21.45 -8.84 -10.85
CA LEU A 219 -21.41 -9.83 -9.77
C LEU A 219 -22.52 -9.61 -8.74
N THR A 220 -22.84 -8.35 -8.41
CA THR A 220 -23.91 -8.02 -7.49
C THR A 220 -25.30 -8.31 -8.10
N CYS A 221 -25.48 -8.03 -9.38
CA CYS A 221 -26.69 -8.43 -10.12
C CYS A 221 -26.88 -9.95 -10.17
N MET A 222 -25.82 -10.71 -10.38
CA MET A 222 -25.89 -12.18 -10.40
C MET A 222 -26.19 -12.78 -9.03
N MET A 223 -25.69 -12.19 -7.94
CA MET A 223 -26.01 -12.61 -6.58
C MET A 223 -27.40 -12.16 -6.11
N GLY A 224 -27.90 -11.02 -6.61
CA GLY A 224 -29.23 -10.49 -6.26
C GLY A 224 -30.39 -11.23 -6.89
N SER A 225 -30.17 -11.97 -7.97
CA SER A 225 -31.22 -12.75 -8.64
C SER A 225 -31.54 -14.10 -7.95
N SER A 226 -30.80 -14.49 -6.92
CA SER A 226 -31.04 -15.73 -6.15
C SER A 226 -31.87 -15.54 -4.86
N CYS A 227 -32.30 -14.31 -4.52
CA CYS A 227 -33.05 -14.02 -3.29
C CYS A 227 -34.55 -13.72 -3.50
N CYS A 228 -35.10 -13.92 -4.69
CA CYS A 228 -36.56 -13.84 -4.94
C CYS A 228 -37.03 -15.10 -5.66
N GLY A 229 -37.18 -16.16 -4.88
CA GLY A 229 -37.79 -17.42 -5.26
C GLY A 229 -38.32 -18.14 -4.06
#